data_2e9d8bdd88791c8fd85e11920d32d281
#
_entry.id   2e9d8bdd88791c8fd85e11920d32d281
#
_cell.length_a   1.000
_cell.length_b   1.000
_cell.length_c   1.000
_cell.angle_alpha   90.00
_cell.angle_beta   90.00
_cell.angle_gamma   90.00
#
_symmetry.space_group_name_H-M   'P 1'
#
loop_
_entity.id
_entity.type
_entity.pdbx_description
1 polymer ?
#
loop_
_entity_poly.entity_id
_entity_poly.type
_entity_poly.pdbx_seq_one_letter_code
_entity_poly.pdbx_strand_id
1 'polypeptide(L)'
;TVEYEDKTAVFTVDKKTFEKDGEKISLDAAPEITASRVYVPIRAISETFGKKVTYDKCGLVVIADREDFFNFVTDLDVFRKLTGDLCFHAPTGAELVRRIKENFPDNEHPRLYANSDKIAVLRERIKNDANVAKWFESVKQLTEVYFKTDPVVYDIYDGIRLLSICRTARDRMQNLAFCYQMTGETRYADRCIEEMKAVCNFKDWNPYHFLDTSEMTEALSFAYDWLYDYLTPD
;
A
#
# COMPACT_ATOMS: atom_id res chain seq x y z
N THR A 1 -17.40 -42.10 -0.43
CA THR A 1 -17.52 -42.09 -1.89
C THR A 1 -18.13 -40.76 -2.31
N VAL A 2 -17.60 -40.16 -3.40
CA VAL A 2 -18.15 -38.99 -4.07
C VAL A 2 -18.38 -39.38 -5.53
N GLU A 3 -19.56 -39.09 -6.05
CA GLU A 3 -19.97 -39.42 -7.41
C GLU A 3 -20.51 -38.15 -8.11
N TYR A 4 -20.11 -37.94 -9.33
CA TYR A 4 -20.62 -36.86 -10.16
C TYR A 4 -20.51 -37.25 -11.65
N GLU A 5 -21.63 -37.22 -12.36
CA GLU A 5 -21.77 -37.74 -13.72
C GLU A 5 -21.33 -39.20 -13.78
N ASP A 6 -20.37 -39.53 -14.64
CA ASP A 6 -19.82 -40.89 -14.82
C ASP A 6 -18.54 -41.16 -14.04
N LYS A 7 -18.15 -40.23 -13.12
CA LYS A 7 -16.91 -40.31 -12.35
C LYS A 7 -17.15 -40.62 -10.90
N THR A 8 -16.30 -41.47 -10.32
CA THR A 8 -16.35 -41.86 -8.94
C THR A 8 -15.02 -41.67 -8.24
N ALA A 9 -15.05 -41.08 -7.04
CA ALA A 9 -13.89 -40.97 -6.17
C ALA A 9 -14.17 -41.60 -4.81
N VAL A 10 -13.36 -42.59 -4.39
CA VAL A 10 -13.46 -43.25 -3.12
C VAL A 10 -12.29 -42.92 -2.22
N PHE A 11 -12.54 -42.18 -1.16
CA PHE A 11 -11.54 -41.79 -0.15
C PHE A 11 -11.67 -42.67 1.08
N THR A 12 -10.54 -43.11 1.59
CA THR A 12 -10.45 -43.83 2.87
C THR A 12 -9.72 -42.98 3.89
N VAL A 13 -10.32 -42.77 5.05
CA VAL A 13 -9.73 -42.00 6.16
C VAL A 13 -8.36 -42.60 6.54
N ASP A 14 -7.40 -41.74 6.84
CA ASP A 14 -6.00 -42.06 7.17
C ASP A 14 -5.18 -42.73 6.05
N LYS A 15 -5.72 -42.84 4.83
CA LYS A 15 -4.97 -43.37 3.69
C LYS A 15 -4.50 -42.25 2.77
N LYS A 16 -3.20 -42.21 2.45
CA LYS A 16 -2.63 -41.31 1.44
C LYS A 16 -2.83 -41.77 0.01
N THR A 17 -3.95 -42.46 -0.23
CA THR A 17 -4.38 -42.86 -1.58
C THR A 17 -5.89 -42.85 -1.65
N PHE A 18 -6.43 -42.61 -2.83
CA PHE A 18 -7.84 -42.72 -3.14
C PHE A 18 -8.05 -43.50 -4.43
N GLU A 19 -9.24 -44.00 -4.66
CA GLU A 19 -9.59 -44.66 -5.91
C GLU A 19 -10.42 -43.71 -6.79
N LYS A 20 -9.95 -43.51 -8.02
CA LYS A 20 -10.64 -42.73 -9.04
C LYS A 20 -11.03 -43.70 -10.15
N ASP A 21 -12.32 -43.89 -10.37
CA ASP A 21 -12.86 -44.81 -11.41
C ASP A 21 -12.20 -46.20 -11.37
N GLY A 22 -11.87 -46.67 -10.13
CA GLY A 22 -11.18 -47.93 -9.88
C GLY A 22 -9.65 -47.88 -9.91
N GLU A 23 -9.05 -46.78 -10.30
CA GLU A 23 -7.60 -46.59 -10.25
C GLU A 23 -7.11 -45.97 -8.96
N LYS A 24 -6.01 -46.47 -8.40
CA LYS A 24 -5.45 -46.02 -7.16
C LYS A 24 -4.47 -44.87 -7.37
N ILE A 25 -4.76 -43.69 -6.80
CA ILE A 25 -4.00 -42.47 -6.93
C ILE A 25 -3.47 -42.01 -5.55
N SER A 26 -2.24 -41.47 -5.52
CA SER A 26 -1.63 -40.92 -4.32
C SER A 26 -2.21 -39.54 -3.96
N LEU A 27 -2.25 -39.25 -2.65
CA LEU A 27 -2.66 -37.98 -2.06
C LEU A 27 -1.48 -37.31 -1.33
N ASP A 28 -1.39 -35.99 -1.40
CA ASP A 28 -0.45 -35.21 -0.61
C ASP A 28 -0.79 -35.28 0.89
N ALA A 29 -2.08 -35.27 1.21
CA ALA A 29 -2.59 -35.41 2.58
C ALA A 29 -3.67 -36.50 2.63
N ALA A 30 -3.69 -37.29 3.73
CA ALA A 30 -4.75 -38.26 3.95
C ALA A 30 -6.07 -37.56 4.30
N PRO A 31 -7.24 -38.13 3.92
CA PRO A 31 -8.51 -37.70 4.46
C PRO A 31 -8.55 -37.93 5.97
N GLU A 32 -9.16 -37.00 6.70
CA GLU A 32 -9.21 -37.04 8.16
C GLU A 32 -10.64 -36.79 8.69
N ILE A 33 -10.89 -37.24 9.94
CA ILE A 33 -12.13 -36.89 10.64
C ILE A 33 -11.80 -35.88 11.72
N THR A 34 -12.41 -34.70 11.64
CA THR A 34 -12.31 -33.66 12.64
C THR A 34 -13.71 -33.16 13.00
N ALA A 35 -14.03 -33.05 14.30
CA ALA A 35 -15.34 -32.63 14.81
C ALA A 35 -16.53 -33.36 14.14
N SER A 36 -16.44 -34.68 14.01
CA SER A 36 -17.43 -35.55 13.36
C SER A 36 -17.71 -35.26 11.89
N ARG A 37 -16.77 -34.58 11.19
CA ARG A 37 -16.81 -34.31 9.76
C ARG A 37 -15.61 -34.95 9.08
N VAL A 38 -15.83 -35.45 7.87
CA VAL A 38 -14.74 -35.96 7.02
C VAL A 38 -14.22 -34.85 6.16
N TYR A 39 -12.93 -34.63 6.24
CA TYR A 39 -12.20 -33.67 5.37
C TYR A 39 -11.38 -34.45 4.35
N VAL A 40 -11.43 -34.04 3.10
CA VAL A 40 -10.70 -34.64 1.99
C VAL A 40 -9.94 -33.55 1.22
N PRO A 41 -8.79 -33.87 0.61
CA PRO A 41 -8.02 -32.90 -0.16
C PRO A 41 -8.86 -32.36 -1.32
N ILE A 42 -9.10 -31.04 -1.32
CA ILE A 42 -9.95 -30.38 -2.33
C ILE A 42 -9.43 -30.56 -3.75
N ARG A 43 -8.10 -30.56 -3.93
CA ARG A 43 -7.46 -30.78 -5.23
C ARG A 43 -7.84 -32.15 -5.79
N ALA A 44 -7.74 -33.21 -4.98
CA ALA A 44 -8.04 -34.57 -5.43
C ALA A 44 -9.50 -34.73 -5.88
N ILE A 45 -10.45 -34.12 -5.14
CA ILE A 45 -11.86 -34.12 -5.54
C ILE A 45 -12.04 -33.32 -6.85
N SER A 46 -11.55 -32.10 -6.88
CA SER A 46 -11.80 -31.19 -8.02
C SER A 46 -11.19 -31.71 -9.32
N GLU A 47 -9.96 -32.23 -9.27
CA GLU A 47 -9.27 -32.78 -10.45
C GLU A 47 -9.89 -34.10 -10.92
N THR A 48 -10.49 -34.90 -10.01
CA THR A 48 -11.26 -36.09 -10.42
C THR A 48 -12.41 -35.71 -11.34
N PHE A 49 -13.06 -34.60 -11.09
CA PHE A 49 -14.17 -34.10 -11.88
C PHE A 49 -13.74 -33.11 -13.01
N GLY A 50 -12.46 -33.13 -13.36
CA GLY A 50 -11.94 -32.36 -14.51
C GLY A 50 -11.71 -30.88 -14.27
N LYS A 51 -11.80 -30.44 -12.99
CA LYS A 51 -11.51 -29.06 -12.64
C LYS A 51 -10.02 -28.86 -12.36
N LYS A 52 -9.52 -27.65 -12.58
CA LYS A 52 -8.18 -27.24 -12.21
C LYS A 52 -8.21 -26.48 -10.89
N VAL A 53 -7.23 -26.71 -10.03
CA VAL A 53 -7.13 -26.08 -8.71
C VAL A 53 -5.86 -25.28 -8.61
N THR A 54 -6.01 -23.98 -8.47
CA THR A 54 -4.91 -23.06 -8.21
C THR A 54 -5.01 -22.55 -6.78
N TYR A 55 -3.89 -22.53 -6.07
CA TYR A 55 -3.78 -22.00 -4.72
C TYR A 55 -2.87 -20.79 -4.72
N ASP A 56 -3.36 -19.70 -4.16
CA ASP A 56 -2.56 -18.51 -3.92
C ASP A 56 -2.06 -18.45 -2.47
N LYS A 57 -0.89 -17.86 -2.27
CA LYS A 57 -0.24 -17.72 -0.94
C LYS A 57 -1.09 -16.97 0.08
N CYS A 58 -2.06 -16.18 -0.37
CA CYS A 58 -3.04 -15.51 0.47
C CYS A 58 -4.17 -16.42 0.96
N GLY A 59 -4.13 -17.71 0.65
CA GLY A 59 -5.15 -18.68 1.05
C GLY A 59 -6.34 -18.77 0.11
N LEU A 60 -6.32 -18.09 -1.05
CA LEU A 60 -7.36 -18.23 -2.07
C LEU A 60 -7.18 -19.54 -2.82
N VAL A 61 -8.22 -20.34 -2.87
CA VAL A 61 -8.32 -21.53 -3.71
C VAL A 61 -9.25 -21.22 -4.85
N VAL A 62 -8.74 -21.33 -6.08
CA VAL A 62 -9.53 -21.15 -7.31
C VAL A 62 -9.75 -22.51 -7.95
N ILE A 63 -11.01 -22.88 -8.16
CA ILE A 63 -11.43 -24.10 -8.86
C ILE A 63 -12.09 -23.65 -10.17
N ALA A 64 -11.53 -24.05 -11.29
CA ALA A 64 -11.98 -23.59 -12.61
C ALA A 64 -11.90 -24.72 -13.64
N ASP A 65 -12.54 -24.53 -14.78
CA ASP A 65 -12.52 -25.50 -15.90
C ASP A 65 -11.21 -25.44 -16.72
N ARG A 66 -10.37 -24.43 -16.46
CA ARG A 66 -9.10 -24.21 -17.19
C ARG A 66 -8.00 -23.78 -16.23
N GLU A 67 -6.77 -24.04 -16.62
CA GLU A 67 -5.59 -23.42 -16.03
C GLU A 67 -5.57 -21.91 -16.30
N ASP A 68 -4.87 -21.13 -15.50
CA ASP A 68 -4.72 -19.67 -15.66
C ASP A 68 -6.05 -18.91 -15.72
N PHE A 69 -7.05 -19.36 -14.95
CA PHE A 69 -8.32 -18.63 -14.82
C PHE A 69 -8.12 -17.23 -14.24
N PHE A 70 -7.19 -17.07 -13.31
CA PHE A 70 -6.71 -15.78 -12.81
C PHE A 70 -5.23 -15.62 -13.10
N ASN A 71 -4.87 -14.50 -13.70
CA ASN A 71 -3.52 -13.98 -13.66
C ASN A 71 -3.43 -13.03 -12.45
N PHE A 72 -2.79 -13.48 -11.37
CA PHE A 72 -2.65 -12.70 -10.13
C PHE A 72 -1.89 -11.37 -10.30
N VAL A 73 -1.28 -11.11 -11.44
CA VAL A 73 -0.62 -9.85 -11.76
C VAL A 73 -1.56 -8.92 -12.53
N THR A 74 -2.24 -9.42 -13.57
CA THR A 74 -3.13 -8.60 -14.42
C THR A 74 -4.53 -8.46 -13.85
N ASP A 75 -5.02 -9.46 -13.11
CA ASP A 75 -6.38 -9.50 -12.56
C ASP A 75 -6.42 -9.08 -11.09
N LEU A 76 -5.43 -8.30 -10.65
CA LEU A 76 -5.26 -7.89 -9.26
C LEU A 76 -6.50 -7.18 -8.68
N ASP A 77 -7.21 -6.40 -9.49
CA ASP A 77 -8.42 -5.70 -9.05
C ASP A 77 -9.60 -6.65 -8.84
N VAL A 78 -9.72 -7.68 -9.66
CA VAL A 78 -10.72 -8.75 -9.49
C VAL A 78 -10.39 -9.57 -8.25
N PHE A 79 -9.11 -9.89 -8.08
CA PHE A 79 -8.60 -10.62 -6.93
C PHE A 79 -8.86 -9.86 -5.62
N ARG A 80 -8.57 -8.56 -5.55
CA ARG A 80 -8.86 -7.71 -4.40
C ARG A 80 -10.36 -7.66 -4.07
N LYS A 81 -11.22 -7.58 -5.06
CA LYS A 81 -12.68 -7.62 -4.86
C LYS A 81 -13.16 -8.95 -4.28
N LEU A 82 -12.52 -10.06 -4.66
CA LEU A 82 -12.88 -11.41 -4.17
C LEU A 82 -12.33 -11.71 -2.77
N THR A 83 -11.13 -11.24 -2.47
CA THR A 83 -10.44 -11.55 -1.21
C THR A 83 -10.64 -10.46 -0.15
N GLY A 84 -11.20 -9.31 -0.54
CA GLY A 84 -11.17 -8.11 0.29
C GLY A 84 -9.73 -7.67 0.58
N ASP A 85 -9.56 -6.89 1.63
CA ASP A 85 -8.23 -6.41 2.03
C ASP A 85 -7.37 -7.47 2.76
N LEU A 86 -7.87 -8.70 2.88
CA LEU A 86 -7.21 -9.78 3.65
C LEU A 86 -5.97 -10.35 2.94
N CYS A 87 -5.87 -10.18 1.62
CA CYS A 87 -4.79 -10.73 0.81
C CYS A 87 -4.07 -9.63 0.02
N PHE A 88 -3.41 -8.75 0.74
CA PHE A 88 -2.57 -7.74 0.12
C PHE A 88 -1.20 -8.34 -0.23
N HIS A 89 -0.97 -8.59 -1.51
CA HIS A 89 0.40 -8.79 -2.02
C HIS A 89 1.06 -7.41 -2.09
N ALA A 90 1.98 -7.17 -1.18
CA ALA A 90 2.83 -5.99 -1.30
C ALA A 90 3.55 -6.05 -2.67
N PRO A 91 3.39 -5.02 -3.52
CA PRO A 91 4.07 -5.01 -4.79
C PRO A 91 5.58 -5.07 -4.59
N THR A 92 6.28 -5.77 -5.46
CA THR A 92 7.75 -5.74 -5.46
C THR A 92 8.26 -4.35 -5.83
N GLY A 93 9.47 -3.99 -5.41
CA GLY A 93 10.07 -2.71 -5.79
C GLY A 93 10.12 -2.51 -7.32
N ALA A 94 10.43 -3.57 -8.08
CA ALA A 94 10.43 -3.54 -9.53
C ALA A 94 9.04 -3.24 -10.12
N GLU A 95 8.00 -3.83 -9.55
CA GLU A 95 6.61 -3.59 -9.96
C GLU A 95 6.16 -2.15 -9.63
N LEU A 96 6.54 -1.62 -8.47
CA LEU A 96 6.28 -0.23 -8.12
C LEU A 96 6.95 0.73 -9.11
N VAL A 97 8.24 0.52 -9.40
CA VAL A 97 8.98 1.34 -10.38
C VAL A 97 8.35 1.26 -11.77
N ARG A 98 7.94 0.07 -12.22
CA ARG A 98 7.24 -0.09 -13.49
C ARG A 98 5.94 0.71 -13.51
N ARG A 99 5.10 0.58 -12.49
CA ARG A 99 3.82 1.31 -12.39
C ARG A 99 4.00 2.82 -12.33
N ILE A 100 5.02 3.29 -11.62
CA ILE A 100 5.36 4.72 -11.60
C ILE A 100 5.69 5.22 -13.00
N LYS A 101 6.56 4.52 -13.72
CA LYS A 101 6.94 4.89 -15.11
C LYS A 101 5.76 4.84 -16.09
N GLU A 102 4.85 3.90 -15.92
CA GLU A 102 3.64 3.78 -16.76
C GLU A 102 2.64 4.90 -16.50
N ASN A 103 2.45 5.26 -15.23
CA ASN A 103 1.50 6.31 -14.85
C ASN A 103 2.04 7.73 -14.97
N PHE A 104 3.37 7.89 -14.91
CA PHE A 104 4.07 9.18 -14.97
C PHE A 104 5.26 9.06 -15.93
N PRO A 105 5.04 8.91 -17.26
CA PRO A 105 6.08 8.66 -18.24
C PRO A 105 7.08 9.82 -18.33
N ASP A 106 6.62 11.05 -18.13
CA ASP A 106 7.41 12.28 -18.20
C ASP A 106 8.01 12.69 -16.86
N ASN A 107 7.99 11.76 -15.87
CA ASN A 107 8.45 12.03 -14.50
C ASN A 107 7.76 13.24 -13.84
N GLU A 108 6.48 13.43 -14.11
CA GLU A 108 5.69 14.53 -13.56
C GLU A 108 5.63 14.52 -12.04
N HIS A 109 5.63 15.70 -11.45
CA HIS A 109 5.43 15.96 -10.03
C HIS A 109 4.45 17.13 -9.83
N PRO A 110 3.74 17.18 -8.70
CA PRO A 110 3.64 16.14 -7.67
C PRO A 110 2.76 14.97 -8.10
N ARG A 111 2.93 13.83 -7.42
CA ARG A 111 2.16 12.60 -7.65
C ARG A 111 1.62 11.95 -6.39
N LEU A 112 2.13 12.32 -5.23
CA LEU A 112 1.61 11.87 -3.93
C LEU A 112 0.38 12.69 -3.54
N TYR A 113 -0.72 12.03 -3.21
CA TYR A 113 -2.03 12.59 -2.84
C TYR A 113 -2.72 13.43 -3.93
N ALA A 114 -2.00 14.24 -4.68
CA ALA A 114 -2.53 15.04 -5.77
C ALA A 114 -1.49 15.19 -6.88
N ASN A 115 -1.97 15.22 -8.11
CA ASN A 115 -1.20 15.62 -9.30
C ASN A 115 -1.47 17.08 -9.64
N SER A 116 -0.77 17.61 -10.65
CA SER A 116 -0.89 19.01 -11.11
C SER A 116 -2.32 19.41 -11.44
N ASP A 117 -3.13 18.51 -12.05
CA ASP A 117 -4.52 18.78 -12.38
C ASP A 117 -5.38 18.99 -11.13
N LYS A 118 -5.24 18.12 -10.13
CA LYS A 118 -5.97 18.25 -8.85
C LYS A 118 -5.57 19.52 -8.11
N ILE A 119 -4.29 19.88 -8.14
CA ILE A 119 -3.78 21.14 -7.58
C ILE A 119 -4.42 22.34 -8.29
N ALA A 120 -4.47 22.33 -9.61
CA ALA A 120 -5.12 23.38 -10.39
C ALA A 120 -6.61 23.53 -10.03
N VAL A 121 -7.33 22.41 -9.95
CA VAL A 121 -8.75 22.41 -9.51
C VAL A 121 -8.89 22.96 -8.10
N LEU A 122 -8.00 22.60 -7.17
CA LEU A 122 -8.07 23.11 -5.80
C LEU A 122 -7.78 24.61 -5.72
N ARG A 123 -6.83 25.12 -6.49
CA ARG A 123 -6.56 26.58 -6.61
C ARG A 123 -7.81 27.33 -7.08
N GLU A 124 -8.52 26.81 -8.08
CA GLU A 124 -9.77 27.42 -8.54
C GLU A 124 -10.89 27.35 -7.50
N ARG A 125 -11.00 26.24 -6.77
CA ARG A 125 -11.97 26.12 -5.68
C ARG A 125 -11.68 27.09 -4.53
N ILE A 126 -10.43 27.32 -4.18
CA ILE A 126 -10.04 28.31 -3.17
C ILE A 126 -10.54 29.72 -3.57
N LYS A 127 -10.54 30.05 -4.88
CA LYS A 127 -11.04 31.35 -5.36
C LYS A 127 -12.56 31.46 -5.38
N ASN A 128 -13.27 30.35 -5.65
CA ASN A 128 -14.68 30.39 -6.01
C ASN A 128 -15.60 29.76 -4.95
N ASP A 129 -15.07 29.10 -3.92
CA ASP A 129 -15.83 28.45 -2.84
C ASP A 129 -15.41 29.05 -1.49
N ALA A 130 -16.33 29.78 -0.85
CA ALA A 130 -16.05 30.48 0.40
C ALA A 130 -15.65 29.54 1.57
N ASN A 131 -16.14 28.30 1.59
CA ASN A 131 -15.75 27.33 2.62
C ASN A 131 -14.34 26.83 2.38
N VAL A 132 -14.00 26.50 1.13
CA VAL A 132 -12.64 26.05 0.76
C VAL A 132 -11.63 27.19 1.00
N ALA A 133 -11.97 28.43 0.66
CA ALA A 133 -11.17 29.61 0.96
C ALA A 133 -10.90 29.77 2.45
N LYS A 134 -11.95 29.60 3.28
CA LYS A 134 -11.81 29.68 4.74
C LYS A 134 -10.93 28.57 5.31
N TRP A 135 -11.05 27.34 4.82
CA TRP A 135 -10.18 26.24 5.24
C TRP A 135 -8.73 26.48 4.85
N PHE A 136 -8.50 26.93 3.62
CA PHE A 136 -7.14 27.27 3.17
C PHE A 136 -6.54 28.39 4.02
N GLU A 137 -7.29 29.45 4.32
CA GLU A 137 -6.82 30.53 5.18
C GLU A 137 -6.43 30.03 6.57
N SER A 138 -7.18 29.08 7.15
CA SER A 138 -6.84 28.46 8.43
C SER A 138 -5.51 27.70 8.37
N VAL A 139 -5.27 26.94 7.28
CA VAL A 139 -3.98 26.25 7.07
C VAL A 139 -2.85 27.28 6.92
N LYS A 140 -3.09 28.33 6.15
CA LYS A 140 -2.10 29.40 5.93
C LYS A 140 -1.71 30.11 7.24
N GLN A 141 -2.69 30.46 8.07
CA GLN A 141 -2.45 31.08 9.38
C GLN A 141 -1.64 30.16 10.31
N LEU A 142 -1.93 28.86 10.33
CA LEU A 142 -1.12 27.89 11.07
C LEU A 142 0.31 27.86 10.53
N THR A 143 0.47 27.87 9.21
CA THR A 143 1.78 27.82 8.55
C THR A 143 2.62 29.06 8.83
N GLU A 144 2.02 30.26 8.95
CA GLU A 144 2.71 31.49 9.30
C GLU A 144 3.42 31.43 10.68
N VAL A 145 2.96 30.57 11.57
CA VAL A 145 3.62 30.35 12.89
C VAL A 145 4.99 29.72 12.70
N TYR A 146 5.17 28.89 11.67
CA TYR A 146 6.43 28.17 11.44
C TYR A 146 7.60 29.10 11.06
N PHE A 147 7.32 30.28 10.51
CA PHE A 147 8.35 31.29 10.24
C PHE A 147 8.90 31.96 11.50
N LYS A 148 8.25 31.76 12.65
CA LYS A 148 8.66 32.33 13.94
C LYS A 148 9.34 31.30 14.85
N THR A 149 9.53 30.08 14.35
CA THR A 149 10.12 28.97 15.10
C THR A 149 11.29 28.39 14.32
N ASP A 150 12.30 27.95 15.05
CA ASP A 150 13.42 27.24 14.43
C ASP A 150 12.98 25.88 13.87
N PRO A 151 13.70 25.33 12.89
CA PRO A 151 13.52 23.95 12.45
C PRO A 151 13.57 22.96 13.61
N VAL A 152 12.94 21.79 13.41
CA VAL A 152 12.95 20.72 14.41
C VAL A 152 14.37 20.29 14.75
N VAL A 153 14.57 19.93 16.01
CA VAL A 153 15.83 19.35 16.49
C VAL A 153 15.60 17.94 16.99
N TYR A 154 16.65 17.11 16.91
CA TYR A 154 16.58 15.72 17.39
C TYR A 154 16.43 15.71 18.91
N ASP A 155 15.30 15.23 19.40
CA ASP A 155 15.05 15.06 20.83
C ASP A 155 14.11 13.87 21.12
N ILE A 156 14.51 13.04 22.07
CA ILE A 156 13.74 11.88 22.55
C ILE A 156 13.27 12.18 23.97
N TYR A 157 12.22 13.00 24.10
CA TYR A 157 11.72 13.51 25.38
C TYR A 157 11.36 12.42 26.40
N ASP A 158 10.86 11.28 25.95
CA ASP A 158 10.47 10.16 26.82
C ASP A 158 11.54 9.06 26.93
N GLY A 159 12.71 9.28 26.33
CA GLY A 159 13.81 8.34 26.31
C GLY A 159 13.64 7.15 25.35
N ILE A 160 12.52 7.09 24.59
CA ILE A 160 12.17 5.97 23.73
C ILE A 160 11.81 6.43 22.31
N ARG A 161 11.04 7.50 22.16
CA ARG A 161 10.40 7.90 20.91
C ARG A 161 10.83 9.26 20.41
N LEU A 162 11.19 9.32 19.14
CA LEU A 162 11.38 10.57 18.38
C LEU A 162 10.02 11.08 17.80
N LEU A 163 8.93 10.39 18.07
CA LEU A 163 7.64 10.50 17.38
C LEU A 163 7.05 11.91 17.37
N SER A 164 7.18 12.65 18.47
CA SER A 164 6.69 14.04 18.56
C SER A 164 7.43 14.96 17.58
N ILE A 165 8.74 14.77 17.44
CA ILE A 165 9.58 15.52 16.51
C ILE A 165 9.22 15.15 15.07
N CYS A 166 9.09 13.83 14.77
CA CYS A 166 8.72 13.35 13.44
C CYS A 166 7.36 13.89 13.00
N ARG A 167 6.37 13.90 13.87
CA ARG A 167 5.04 14.46 13.59
C ARG A 167 5.07 15.96 13.40
N THR A 168 5.82 16.68 14.23
CA THR A 168 6.01 18.13 14.05
C THR A 168 6.66 18.45 12.71
N ALA A 169 7.71 17.72 12.33
CA ALA A 169 8.36 17.86 11.04
C ALA A 169 7.40 17.57 9.87
N ARG A 170 6.63 16.47 9.97
CA ARG A 170 5.63 16.10 8.98
C ARG A 170 4.58 17.20 8.79
N ASP A 171 3.97 17.66 9.87
CA ASP A 171 2.92 18.67 9.82
C ASP A 171 3.45 19.99 9.24
N ARG A 172 4.67 20.39 9.61
CA ARG A 172 5.30 21.60 9.04
C ARG A 172 5.60 21.44 7.57
N MET A 173 6.25 20.35 7.15
CA MET A 173 6.60 20.10 5.74
C MET A 173 5.36 20.00 4.86
N GLN A 174 4.32 19.28 5.30
CA GLN A 174 3.08 19.15 4.53
C GLN A 174 2.37 20.51 4.37
N ASN A 175 2.22 21.28 5.45
CA ASN A 175 1.55 22.57 5.37
C ASN A 175 2.35 23.59 4.54
N LEU A 176 3.69 23.64 4.69
CA LEU A 176 4.57 24.53 3.93
C LEU A 176 4.55 24.19 2.43
N ALA A 177 4.73 22.91 2.07
CA ALA A 177 4.68 22.49 0.68
C ALA A 177 3.28 22.71 0.07
N PHE A 178 2.22 22.47 0.85
CA PHE A 178 0.85 22.76 0.43
C PHE A 178 0.64 24.27 0.18
N CYS A 179 1.06 25.14 1.09
CA CYS A 179 0.97 26.60 0.90
C CYS A 179 1.75 27.07 -0.32
N TYR A 180 2.95 26.53 -0.54
CA TYR A 180 3.71 26.79 -1.78
C TYR A 180 2.91 26.41 -3.02
N GLN A 181 2.39 25.21 -3.07
CA GLN A 181 1.60 24.74 -4.21
C GLN A 181 0.33 25.58 -4.43
N MET A 182 -0.31 26.05 -3.39
CA MET A 182 -1.53 26.88 -3.54
C MET A 182 -1.25 28.31 -3.92
N THR A 183 -0.16 28.92 -3.44
CA THR A 183 0.13 30.35 -3.61
C THR A 183 1.20 30.67 -4.63
N GLY A 184 2.16 29.76 -4.85
CA GLY A 184 3.38 30.01 -5.60
C GLY A 184 4.43 30.87 -4.85
N GLU A 185 4.17 31.21 -3.58
CA GLU A 185 5.10 32.01 -2.78
C GLU A 185 6.32 31.16 -2.34
N THR A 186 7.50 31.47 -2.87
CA THR A 186 8.74 30.70 -2.65
C THR A 186 9.17 30.63 -1.18
N ARG A 187 8.80 31.63 -0.36
CA ARG A 187 9.12 31.60 1.08
C ARG A 187 8.64 30.34 1.80
N TYR A 188 7.50 29.76 1.37
CA TYR A 188 7.00 28.50 1.93
C TYR A 188 7.89 27.32 1.53
N ALA A 189 8.34 27.28 0.27
CA ALA A 189 9.27 26.27 -0.20
C ALA A 189 10.62 26.37 0.51
N ASP A 190 11.17 27.58 0.61
CA ASP A 190 12.44 27.83 1.31
C ASP A 190 12.39 27.35 2.75
N ARG A 191 11.33 27.71 3.49
CA ARG A 191 11.15 27.28 4.87
C ARG A 191 10.94 25.77 5.01
N CYS A 192 10.25 25.15 4.03
CA CYS A 192 10.11 23.70 3.98
C CYS A 192 11.48 23.01 3.80
N ILE A 193 12.32 23.54 2.92
CA ILE A 193 13.68 23.02 2.69
C ILE A 193 14.54 23.13 3.96
N GLU A 194 14.38 24.15 4.77
CA GLU A 194 15.07 24.25 6.07
C GLU A 194 14.66 23.09 7.00
N GLU A 195 13.37 22.75 7.08
CA GLU A 195 12.91 21.56 7.84
C GLU A 195 13.47 20.26 7.27
N MET A 196 13.44 20.09 5.92
CA MET A 196 14.00 18.92 5.25
C MET A 196 15.48 18.76 5.59
N LYS A 197 16.28 19.84 5.47
CA LYS A 197 17.70 19.84 5.80
C LYS A 197 17.94 19.51 7.28
N ALA A 198 17.13 20.03 8.19
CA ALA A 198 17.24 19.74 9.62
C ALA A 198 17.10 18.24 9.90
N VAL A 199 16.05 17.60 9.38
CA VAL A 199 15.80 16.17 9.64
C VAL A 199 16.75 15.24 8.90
N CYS A 200 17.26 15.65 7.73
CA CYS A 200 18.30 14.91 7.00
C CYS A 200 19.64 14.92 7.76
N ASN A 201 19.89 15.93 8.59
CA ASN A 201 21.09 16.02 9.41
C ASN A 201 20.95 15.30 10.77
N PHE A 202 19.81 14.69 11.07
CA PHE A 202 19.69 13.86 12.26
C PHE A 202 20.61 12.64 12.17
N LYS A 203 21.14 12.21 13.32
CA LYS A 203 22.02 11.01 13.37
C LYS A 203 21.33 9.72 12.90
N ASP A 204 20.03 9.64 13.07
CA ASP A 204 19.10 8.58 12.65
C ASP A 204 17.65 9.09 12.78
N TRP A 205 16.67 8.25 12.45
CA TRP A 205 15.26 8.50 12.67
C TRP A 205 14.66 7.48 13.65
N ASN A 206 15.44 7.10 14.67
CA ASN A 206 15.06 6.18 15.72
C ASN A 206 14.43 4.86 15.22
N PRO A 207 15.19 4.04 14.46
CA PRO A 207 14.67 2.82 13.84
C PRO A 207 14.19 1.75 14.85
N TYR A 208 14.56 1.86 16.12
CA TYR A 208 14.07 0.99 17.19
C TYR A 208 12.57 1.18 17.44
N HIS A 209 12.07 2.40 17.30
CA HIS A 209 10.65 2.71 17.29
C HIS A 209 10.24 3.04 15.85
N PHE A 210 10.03 2.01 15.04
CA PHE A 210 9.90 2.11 13.57
C PHE A 210 8.82 3.09 13.09
N LEU A 211 7.84 3.41 13.93
CA LEU A 211 6.83 4.43 13.63
C LEU A 211 7.47 5.80 13.41
N ASP A 212 8.55 6.13 14.13
CA ASP A 212 9.27 7.40 13.98
C ASP A 212 9.88 7.49 12.57
N THR A 213 10.56 6.42 12.14
CA THR A 213 11.10 6.31 10.78
C THR A 213 10.01 6.42 9.72
N SER A 214 8.85 5.80 9.94
CA SER A 214 7.71 5.83 9.01
C SER A 214 7.16 7.24 8.84
N GLU A 215 6.89 7.95 9.94
CA GLU A 215 6.40 9.33 9.93
C GLU A 215 7.39 10.29 9.26
N MET A 216 8.70 10.10 9.49
CA MET A 216 9.73 10.93 8.87
C MET A 216 9.87 10.64 7.37
N THR A 217 9.76 9.39 6.98
CA THR A 217 9.77 8.98 5.56
C THR A 217 8.57 9.59 4.83
N GLU A 218 7.38 9.58 5.43
CA GLU A 218 6.19 10.24 4.87
C GLU A 218 6.43 11.74 4.70
N ALA A 219 6.93 12.41 5.74
CA ALA A 219 7.20 13.85 5.73
C ALA A 219 8.12 14.27 4.57
N LEU A 220 9.27 13.60 4.45
CA LEU A 220 10.25 13.91 3.40
C LEU A 220 9.76 13.51 2.01
N SER A 221 9.11 12.37 1.87
CA SER A 221 8.58 11.94 0.57
C SER A 221 7.55 12.93 0.04
N PHE A 222 6.66 13.42 0.90
CA PHE A 222 5.67 14.41 0.53
C PHE A 222 6.32 15.75 0.16
N ALA A 223 7.23 16.27 1.01
CA ALA A 223 7.89 17.53 0.76
C ALA A 223 8.73 17.49 -0.54
N TYR A 224 9.49 16.42 -0.74
CA TYR A 224 10.28 16.22 -1.95
C TYR A 224 9.40 16.19 -3.21
N ASP A 225 8.31 15.45 -3.18
CA ASP A 225 7.40 15.33 -4.32
C ASP A 225 6.71 16.66 -4.67
N TRP A 226 6.25 17.39 -3.65
CA TRP A 226 5.50 18.63 -3.83
C TRP A 226 6.38 19.85 -4.10
N LEU A 227 7.68 19.75 -3.82
CA LEU A 227 8.66 20.79 -4.12
C LEU A 227 9.61 20.42 -5.27
N TYR A 228 9.37 19.27 -5.94
CA TYR A 228 10.30 18.71 -6.92
C TYR A 228 10.80 19.71 -7.94
N ASP A 229 9.91 20.48 -8.56
CA ASP A 229 10.26 21.48 -9.57
C ASP A 229 10.96 22.72 -9.00
N TYR A 230 10.95 22.89 -7.68
CA TYR A 230 11.61 23.98 -6.97
C TYR A 230 12.97 23.58 -6.41
N LEU A 231 13.18 22.29 -6.15
CA LEU A 231 14.43 21.77 -5.60
C LEU A 231 15.56 21.87 -6.62
N THR A 232 16.76 22.20 -6.13
CA THR A 232 18.00 22.16 -6.90
C THR A 232 18.71 20.81 -6.72
N PRO A 233 19.63 20.42 -7.62
CA PRO A 233 20.40 19.17 -7.47
C PRO A 233 21.27 19.10 -6.20
N ASP A 234 21.55 20.23 -5.55
CA ASP A 234 22.32 20.34 -4.31
C ASP A 234 21.42 20.17 -3.09
#